data_67fe76c040fbe14c304d3de2ffde6f86
#
_entry.id   67fe76c040fbe14c304d3de2ffde6f86
#
_cell.length_a   1.000
_cell.length_b   1.000
_cell.length_c   1.000
_cell.angle_alpha   90.00
_cell.angle_beta   90.00
_cell.angle_gamma   90.00
#
_symmetry.space_group_name_H-M   'P 1'
#
loop_
_entity.id
_entity.type
_entity.pdbx_description
1 polymer ?
#
loop_
_entity_poly.entity_id
_entity_poly.type
_entity_poly.pdbx_seq_one_letter_code
_entity_poly.pdbx_strand_id
1 'polypeptide(L)'
;MGVGSENALSTSVHNGGYNEEVEFTLKPSLSSEVMVPEKGDRATSGRETWSRRLEFILASVGYAVGLGNVWRFPYLCYRSGGGAFLVPYFIMLFLCGIPLLFMEFAIGQYTRLGPVHALAKICPLLKGVGLATIVISYVLSTYYNVLMTWTLYYFFNTFRTSLPWQSCNNTWNVLANCSTGFPGNSTHLQSASQQFFDRRLLEMTNGIEDLGGLRWELFGLLILAWAIVYLCIFKGVKSTGKVVYFTATFPYFILFALMVNNVQLPGARDGILYFLMPNWGKLLEVQVWVNAAAQIFNSIGVSFGSMISMASYNKFNNNILRDTLIVSLANSATSLFAGIVIFSAIGYMAHIHNLPVDNIATDGPGLVFVVYPEVLSTMPLSQLWSALFFLMLLCLGLDSQFAMVEVVVTFIMDGFGPTVLRVVKRKEFVVLAVCMVGFLLGIPHITQGGIYVFQLMDHYTAVVSLMFLAFFEVLATCWLFGVGRLSFLWRACWGNAQTSSFGSAGWWPPLCWFCVS
;
A
#
# COMPACT_ATOMS: atom_id res chain seq x y z
N MET A 1 -3.21 -19.18 62.24
CA MET A 1 -4.07 -20.39 62.16
C MET A 1 -4.60 -20.38 60.74
N GLY A 2 -4.32 -21.31 59.85
CA GLY A 2 -3.75 -22.60 59.67
C GLY A 2 -3.34 -22.68 58.22
N VAL A 3 -2.24 -23.09 57.87
CA VAL A 3 -1.70 -24.38 57.39
C VAL A 3 -2.60 -25.06 56.32
N GLY A 4 -2.14 -25.10 55.10
CA GLY A 4 -2.65 -25.88 54.00
C GLY A 4 -1.50 -26.54 53.24
N SER A 5 -1.43 -27.84 53.32
CA SER A 5 -0.39 -28.82 53.04
C SER A 5 -0.02 -28.96 51.56
N GLU A 6 1.26 -29.04 51.29
CA GLU A 6 1.88 -29.61 50.10
C GLU A 6 1.71 -31.13 50.07
N ASN A 7 1.19 -31.68 48.98
CA ASN A 7 1.23 -33.12 48.69
C ASN A 7 2.38 -33.38 47.70
N ALA A 8 3.52 -33.88 48.27
CA ALA A 8 4.56 -34.52 47.48
C ALA A 8 4.25 -36.03 47.33
N LEU A 9 4.06 -36.49 46.10
CA LEU A 9 4.02 -37.92 45.76
C LEU A 9 5.47 -38.39 45.52
N SER A 10 5.98 -39.21 46.46
CA SER A 10 7.24 -39.94 46.28
C SER A 10 6.93 -41.37 45.81
N THR A 11 7.37 -41.77 44.62
CA THR A 11 7.47 -43.14 44.16
C THR A 11 8.91 -43.63 44.22
N SER A 12 9.22 -44.54 45.15
CA SER A 12 10.54 -45.19 45.24
C SER A 12 10.56 -46.43 44.32
N VAL A 13 11.48 -46.50 43.38
CA VAL A 13 11.82 -47.73 42.64
C VAL A 13 13.15 -48.28 43.21
N HIS A 14 13.10 -49.45 43.84
CA HIS A 14 14.26 -50.14 44.33
C HIS A 14 14.91 -50.94 43.19
N ASN A 15 16.15 -50.66 42.87
CA ASN A 15 17.03 -51.59 42.16
C ASN A 15 18.45 -51.47 42.71
N GLY A 16 19.03 -52.60 43.07
CA GLY A 16 20.15 -52.80 43.94
C GLY A 16 21.46 -52.05 43.61
N GLY A 17 22.01 -51.43 44.65
CA GLY A 17 23.43 -51.16 44.82
C GLY A 17 23.94 -49.88 44.15
N TYR A 18 23.67 -48.78 44.72
CA TYR A 18 24.39 -47.53 44.93
C TYR A 18 23.35 -46.44 45.21
N ASN A 19 23.45 -45.85 46.41
CA ASN A 19 22.59 -44.73 46.78
C ASN A 19 23.17 -43.46 46.14
N GLU A 20 22.62 -43.02 44.99
CA GLU A 20 22.64 -41.63 44.54
C GLU A 20 21.18 -41.18 44.52
N GLU A 21 20.79 -40.36 45.49
CA GLU A 21 19.56 -39.59 45.45
C GLU A 21 19.68 -38.54 44.35
N VAL A 22 19.20 -38.85 43.14
CA VAL A 22 18.99 -37.84 42.09
C VAL A 22 17.65 -37.19 42.37
N GLU A 23 17.70 -36.08 43.09
CA GLU A 23 16.56 -35.18 43.27
C GLU A 23 16.21 -34.56 41.92
N PHE A 24 15.25 -35.17 41.21
CA PHE A 24 14.63 -34.57 40.01
C PHE A 24 13.72 -33.42 40.46
N THR A 25 14.33 -32.26 40.73
CA THR A 25 13.56 -31.00 40.73
C THR A 25 13.08 -30.75 39.32
N LEU A 26 11.82 -31.11 39.02
CA LEU A 26 11.05 -30.57 37.91
C LEU A 26 10.98 -29.04 38.12
N LYS A 27 11.97 -28.33 37.61
CA LYS A 27 11.78 -26.90 37.37
C LYS A 27 10.55 -26.78 36.50
N PRO A 28 9.52 -26.01 36.87
CA PRO A 28 8.45 -25.64 35.95
C PRO A 28 9.11 -24.76 34.88
N SER A 29 9.58 -25.42 33.81
CA SER A 29 10.00 -24.74 32.58
C SER A 29 8.77 -24.20 31.92
N LEU A 30 8.64 -22.97 31.91
CA LEU A 30 7.84 -21.97 31.25
C LEU A 30 7.11 -21.07 32.26
N SER A 31 7.84 -20.50 33.23
CA SER A 31 7.46 -19.17 33.66
C SER A 31 7.60 -18.28 32.42
N SER A 32 6.48 -17.88 31.89
CA SER A 32 6.34 -16.83 30.90
C SER A 32 6.97 -15.54 31.49
N GLU A 33 8.28 -15.40 31.40
CA GLU A 33 8.91 -14.09 31.45
C GLU A 33 8.39 -13.33 30.23
N VAL A 34 7.23 -12.69 30.42
CA VAL A 34 6.83 -11.57 29.61
C VAL A 34 8.03 -10.63 29.68
N MET A 35 8.81 -10.54 28.61
CA MET A 35 9.93 -9.62 28.52
C MET A 35 9.37 -8.21 28.65
N VAL A 36 9.21 -7.77 29.90
CA VAL A 36 9.08 -6.35 30.22
C VAL A 36 10.47 -5.80 29.94
N PRO A 37 10.66 -4.87 29.00
CA PRO A 37 11.96 -4.24 28.85
C PRO A 37 12.29 -3.60 30.19
N GLU A 38 13.37 -4.09 30.85
CA GLU A 38 13.89 -3.48 32.07
C GLU A 38 14.06 -1.99 31.84
N LYS A 39 13.78 -1.20 32.85
CA LYS A 39 13.90 0.28 32.79
C LYS A 39 15.27 0.77 32.29
N GLY A 40 16.28 -0.10 32.28
CA GLY A 40 17.66 0.14 31.81
C GLY A 40 17.84 0.03 30.29
N ASP A 41 17.04 -0.78 29.57
CA ASP A 41 17.18 -0.98 28.10
C ASP A 41 16.55 0.14 27.25
N ARG A 42 15.90 1.11 27.88
CA ARG A 42 15.30 2.27 27.17
C ARG A 42 16.33 3.23 26.54
N ALA A 43 17.60 3.08 26.85
CA ALA A 43 18.64 4.07 26.50
C ALA A 43 19.56 3.66 25.34
N THR A 44 19.50 2.43 24.80
CA THR A 44 20.57 1.91 23.92
C THR A 44 20.21 1.60 22.48
N SER A 45 18.98 1.82 22.00
CA SER A 45 18.75 1.74 20.57
C SER A 45 19.00 3.10 19.93
N GLY A 46 20.17 3.30 19.35
CA GLY A 46 20.52 4.45 18.51
C GLY A 46 19.71 4.57 17.21
N ARG A 47 18.50 3.97 17.18
CA ARG A 47 17.61 4.02 16.02
C ARG A 47 17.05 5.43 15.84
N GLU A 48 17.10 5.91 14.62
CA GLU A 48 16.47 7.18 14.24
C GLU A 48 14.98 7.16 14.60
N THR A 49 14.42 8.32 14.98
CA THR A 49 13.00 8.47 15.26
C THR A 49 12.45 9.64 14.44
N TRP A 50 11.16 9.61 14.14
CA TRP A 50 10.46 10.73 13.55
C TRP A 50 10.66 11.97 14.40
N SER A 51 10.96 13.11 13.76
CA SER A 51 11.19 14.37 14.46
C SER A 51 9.92 14.87 15.11
N ARG A 52 8.79 14.72 14.40
CA ARG A 52 7.45 15.11 14.87
C ARG A 52 6.46 13.98 14.61
N ARG A 53 5.43 13.87 15.47
CA ARG A 53 4.32 12.92 15.27
C ARG A 53 3.60 13.11 13.93
N LEU A 54 3.45 14.37 13.50
CA LEU A 54 2.81 14.70 12.24
C LEU A 54 3.54 14.08 11.03
N GLU A 55 4.87 13.98 11.07
CA GLU A 55 5.65 13.33 10.01
C GLU A 55 5.29 11.85 9.87
N PHE A 56 5.13 11.15 10.99
CA PHE A 56 4.68 9.75 10.97
C PHE A 56 3.27 9.60 10.39
N ILE A 57 2.33 10.43 10.84
CA ILE A 57 0.93 10.38 10.35
C ILE A 57 0.89 10.68 8.86
N LEU A 58 1.57 11.75 8.40
CA LEU A 58 1.59 12.11 6.98
C LEU A 58 2.29 11.06 6.12
N ALA A 59 3.40 10.47 6.61
CA ALA A 59 4.08 9.39 5.90
C ALA A 59 3.19 8.14 5.79
N SER A 60 2.48 7.78 6.87
CA SER A 60 1.56 6.65 6.85
C SER A 60 0.32 6.91 5.99
N VAL A 61 -0.23 8.12 6.00
CA VAL A 61 -1.31 8.53 5.10
C VAL A 61 -0.81 8.56 3.65
N GLY A 62 0.35 9.16 3.37
CA GLY A 62 0.91 9.22 2.02
C GLY A 62 1.22 7.83 1.45
N TYR A 63 1.66 6.89 2.28
CA TYR A 63 1.82 5.49 1.87
C TYR A 63 0.48 4.80 1.58
N ALA A 64 -0.52 4.98 2.44
CA ALA A 64 -1.84 4.38 2.28
C ALA A 64 -2.63 5.03 1.13
N VAL A 65 -2.50 6.35 0.95
CA VAL A 65 -3.16 7.12 -0.12
C VAL A 65 -2.24 7.18 -1.34
N GLY A 66 -2.25 6.13 -2.12
CA GLY A 66 -1.45 6.00 -3.35
C GLY A 66 -2.29 6.07 -4.62
N LEU A 67 -1.67 5.66 -5.73
CA LEU A 67 -2.34 5.56 -7.03
C LEU A 67 -3.58 4.65 -6.98
N GLY A 68 -3.57 3.62 -6.13
CA GLY A 68 -4.69 2.68 -5.96
C GLY A 68 -6.02 3.32 -5.54
N ASN A 69 -5.99 4.45 -4.81
CA ASN A 69 -7.19 5.18 -4.42
C ASN A 69 -7.79 5.95 -5.60
N VAL A 70 -6.94 6.38 -6.54
CA VAL A 70 -7.34 7.20 -7.69
C VAL A 70 -7.80 6.35 -8.87
N TRP A 71 -7.21 5.17 -9.11
CA TRP A 71 -7.59 4.35 -10.27
C TRP A 71 -8.25 3.02 -9.91
N ARG A 72 -7.66 2.26 -8.95
CA ARG A 72 -8.14 0.91 -8.66
C ARG A 72 -9.47 0.90 -7.92
N PHE A 73 -9.64 1.78 -6.94
CA PHE A 73 -10.88 1.88 -6.18
C PHE A 73 -12.07 2.29 -7.08
N PRO A 74 -12.01 3.38 -7.89
CA PRO A 74 -13.10 3.72 -8.79
C PRO A 74 -13.38 2.64 -9.84
N TYR A 75 -12.34 2.02 -10.38
CA TYR A 75 -12.49 0.91 -11.30
C TYR A 75 -13.23 -0.28 -10.68
N LEU A 76 -12.88 -0.65 -9.43
CA LEU A 76 -13.57 -1.72 -8.72
C LEU A 76 -15.03 -1.35 -8.41
N CYS A 77 -15.32 -0.11 -8.04
CA CYS A 77 -16.69 0.38 -7.88
C CYS A 77 -17.48 0.25 -9.17
N TYR A 78 -16.89 0.66 -10.30
CA TYR A 78 -17.51 0.56 -11.61
C TYR A 78 -17.87 -0.89 -11.97
N ARG A 79 -16.91 -1.81 -11.86
CA ARG A 79 -17.08 -3.23 -12.20
C ARG A 79 -18.00 -4.00 -11.24
N SER A 80 -18.05 -3.58 -9.97
CA SER A 80 -18.74 -4.29 -8.89
C SER A 80 -20.12 -3.72 -8.54
N GLY A 81 -20.73 -2.94 -9.44
CA GLY A 81 -22.10 -2.47 -9.29
C GLY A 81 -22.25 -1.14 -8.54
N GLY A 82 -21.30 -0.21 -8.74
CA GLY A 82 -21.38 1.14 -8.21
C GLY A 82 -21.38 1.18 -6.68
N GLY A 83 -22.38 1.87 -6.10
CA GLY A 83 -22.52 2.04 -4.66
C GLY A 83 -22.67 0.74 -3.85
N ALA A 84 -23.07 -0.36 -4.49
CA ALA A 84 -23.14 -1.65 -3.82
C ALA A 84 -21.76 -2.13 -3.31
N PHE A 85 -20.68 -1.81 -4.03
CA PHE A 85 -19.31 -2.14 -3.63
C PHE A 85 -18.89 -1.50 -2.30
N LEU A 86 -19.47 -0.35 -1.96
CA LEU A 86 -19.14 0.35 -0.70
C LEU A 86 -19.52 -0.46 0.53
N VAL A 87 -20.54 -1.32 0.45
CA VAL A 87 -20.97 -2.15 1.58
C VAL A 87 -19.88 -3.14 1.99
N PRO A 88 -19.42 -4.09 1.12
CA PRO A 88 -18.34 -4.98 1.47
C PRO A 88 -17.02 -4.23 1.73
N TYR A 89 -16.77 -3.10 1.07
CA TYR A 89 -15.59 -2.26 1.32
C TYR A 89 -15.53 -1.78 2.78
N PHE A 90 -16.60 -1.17 3.30
CA PHE A 90 -16.62 -0.71 4.70
C PHE A 90 -16.64 -1.88 5.69
N ILE A 91 -17.33 -2.97 5.39
CA ILE A 91 -17.29 -4.17 6.25
C ILE A 91 -15.85 -4.68 6.37
N MET A 92 -15.13 -4.84 5.24
CA MET A 92 -13.73 -5.27 5.25
C MET A 92 -12.80 -4.25 5.90
N LEU A 93 -13.08 -2.95 5.75
CA LEU A 93 -12.32 -1.91 6.45
C LEU A 93 -12.39 -2.07 7.97
N PHE A 94 -13.60 -2.20 8.52
CA PHE A 94 -13.81 -2.26 9.97
C PHE A 94 -13.43 -3.62 10.57
N LEU A 95 -13.68 -4.72 9.87
CA LEU A 95 -13.39 -6.06 10.38
C LEU A 95 -11.93 -6.48 10.18
N CYS A 96 -11.32 -6.09 9.07
CA CYS A 96 -9.96 -6.53 8.72
C CYS A 96 -8.96 -5.37 8.68
N GLY A 97 -9.22 -4.32 7.91
CA GLY A 97 -8.24 -3.26 7.63
C GLY A 97 -7.74 -2.54 8.87
N ILE A 98 -8.66 -1.99 9.68
CA ILE A 98 -8.31 -1.26 10.91
C ILE A 98 -7.62 -2.15 11.95
N PRO A 99 -8.10 -3.37 12.25
CA PRO A 99 -7.42 -4.25 13.20
C PRO A 99 -6.03 -4.69 12.75
N LEU A 100 -5.84 -5.00 11.46
CA LEU A 100 -4.53 -5.39 10.92
C LEU A 100 -3.53 -4.22 10.97
N LEU A 101 -3.94 -3.03 10.54
CA LEU A 101 -3.09 -1.85 10.62
C LEU A 101 -2.70 -1.52 12.07
N PHE A 102 -3.66 -1.64 13.01
CA PHE A 102 -3.38 -1.47 14.43
C PHE A 102 -2.35 -2.47 14.95
N MET A 103 -2.50 -3.73 14.55
CA MET A 103 -1.57 -4.81 14.91
C MET A 103 -0.16 -4.52 14.39
N GLU A 104 0.00 -4.16 13.13
CA GLU A 104 1.29 -3.83 12.53
C GLU A 104 1.96 -2.62 13.21
N PHE A 105 1.20 -1.56 13.47
CA PHE A 105 1.70 -0.39 14.21
C PHE A 105 2.13 -0.76 15.64
N ALA A 106 1.35 -1.60 16.33
CA ALA A 106 1.68 -2.04 17.68
C ALA A 106 2.98 -2.87 17.69
N ILE A 107 3.11 -3.81 16.77
CA ILE A 107 4.31 -4.65 16.62
C ILE A 107 5.54 -3.77 16.32
N GLY A 108 5.44 -2.89 15.33
CA GLY A 108 6.55 -2.02 14.91
C GLY A 108 7.00 -1.09 16.03
N GLN A 109 6.07 -0.41 16.71
CA GLN A 109 6.37 0.54 17.78
C GLN A 109 6.95 -0.15 19.02
N TYR A 110 6.39 -1.31 19.41
CA TYR A 110 6.85 -2.06 20.58
C TYR A 110 8.25 -2.65 20.38
N THR A 111 8.45 -3.35 19.25
CA THR A 111 9.71 -4.05 18.98
C THR A 111 10.82 -3.08 18.58
N ARG A 112 10.48 -1.94 17.97
CA ARG A 112 11.40 -0.98 17.35
C ARG A 112 12.31 -1.62 16.29
N LEU A 113 11.80 -2.66 15.61
CA LEU A 113 12.50 -3.44 14.58
C LEU A 113 11.67 -3.48 13.31
N GLY A 114 12.35 -3.74 12.18
CA GLY A 114 11.69 -4.05 10.92
C GLY A 114 10.99 -5.41 10.95
N PRO A 115 10.14 -5.71 9.93
CA PRO A 115 9.17 -6.82 10.00
C PRO A 115 9.80 -8.18 10.26
N VAL A 116 10.95 -8.52 9.65
CA VAL A 116 11.62 -9.82 9.86
C VAL A 116 12.04 -10.01 11.32
N HIS A 117 12.70 -9.00 11.87
CA HIS A 117 13.24 -9.08 13.22
C HIS A 117 12.14 -8.92 14.27
N ALA A 118 11.12 -8.14 13.97
CA ALA A 118 9.94 -7.99 14.82
C ALA A 118 9.17 -9.31 14.93
N LEU A 119 8.84 -9.96 13.81
CA LEU A 119 8.17 -11.26 13.81
C LEU A 119 9.05 -12.37 14.38
N ALA A 120 10.36 -12.36 14.10
CA ALA A 120 11.29 -13.31 14.72
C ALA A 120 11.32 -13.22 16.26
N LYS A 121 11.12 -12.01 16.83
CA LYS A 121 11.05 -11.78 18.27
C LYS A 121 9.72 -12.22 18.87
N ILE A 122 8.62 -12.08 18.12
CA ILE A 122 7.26 -12.43 18.55
C ILE A 122 7.01 -13.93 18.36
N CYS A 123 7.28 -14.44 17.16
CA CYS A 123 7.06 -15.83 16.76
C CYS A 123 8.21 -16.32 15.88
N PRO A 124 9.30 -16.89 16.46
CA PRO A 124 10.48 -17.34 15.70
C PRO A 124 10.15 -18.35 14.59
N LEU A 125 9.14 -19.19 14.79
CA LEU A 125 8.68 -20.19 13.81
C LEU A 125 8.24 -19.56 12.49
N LEU A 126 7.57 -18.40 12.54
CA LEU A 126 7.03 -17.68 11.37
C LEU A 126 7.89 -16.47 10.97
N LYS A 127 9.19 -16.46 11.32
CA LYS A 127 10.15 -15.44 10.84
C LYS A 127 10.11 -15.29 9.31
N GLY A 128 9.88 -16.38 8.58
CA GLY A 128 9.79 -16.39 7.12
C GLY A 128 8.68 -15.51 6.55
N VAL A 129 7.59 -15.30 7.29
CA VAL A 129 6.50 -14.38 6.89
C VAL A 129 7.05 -12.96 6.78
N GLY A 130 7.80 -12.48 7.77
CA GLY A 130 8.45 -11.16 7.72
C GLY A 130 9.42 -11.01 6.55
N LEU A 131 10.12 -12.07 6.15
CA LEU A 131 10.97 -12.02 4.96
C LEU A 131 10.12 -11.95 3.69
N ALA A 132 9.05 -12.74 3.61
CA ALA A 132 8.16 -12.75 2.47
C ALA A 132 7.46 -11.38 2.26
N THR A 133 7.06 -10.69 3.35
CA THR A 133 6.49 -9.33 3.23
C THR A 133 7.48 -8.34 2.62
N ILE A 134 8.77 -8.44 2.95
CA ILE A 134 9.80 -7.57 2.35
C ILE A 134 10.01 -7.90 0.88
N VAL A 135 10.08 -9.18 0.51
CA VAL A 135 10.24 -9.61 -0.89
C VAL A 135 9.07 -9.10 -1.73
N ILE A 136 7.84 -9.28 -1.27
CA ILE A 136 6.65 -8.80 -1.98
C ILE A 136 6.63 -7.27 -2.06
N SER A 137 6.97 -6.56 -1.00
CA SER A 137 7.08 -5.11 -1.01
C SER A 137 8.12 -4.62 -2.02
N TYR A 138 9.25 -5.32 -2.13
CA TYR A 138 10.29 -4.97 -3.08
C TYR A 138 9.89 -5.26 -4.52
N VAL A 139 9.27 -6.41 -4.78
CA VAL A 139 8.70 -6.74 -6.10
C VAL A 139 7.66 -5.69 -6.50
N LEU A 140 6.74 -5.32 -5.58
CA LEU A 140 5.78 -4.26 -5.81
C LEU A 140 6.48 -2.94 -6.19
N SER A 141 7.55 -2.56 -5.48
CA SER A 141 8.28 -1.32 -5.74
C SER A 141 8.90 -1.26 -7.16
N THR A 142 9.25 -2.39 -7.75
CA THR A 142 9.86 -2.43 -9.10
C THR A 142 8.86 -2.05 -10.18
N TYR A 143 7.67 -2.68 -10.20
CA TYR A 143 6.68 -2.37 -11.22
C TYR A 143 5.87 -1.10 -10.89
N TYR A 144 5.73 -0.75 -9.61
CA TYR A 144 5.09 0.51 -9.21
C TYR A 144 5.87 1.73 -9.70
N ASN A 145 7.20 1.65 -9.73
CA ASN A 145 8.04 2.71 -10.28
C ASN A 145 7.92 2.86 -11.81
N VAL A 146 7.42 1.83 -12.51
CA VAL A 146 7.08 1.92 -13.94
C VAL A 146 5.84 2.79 -14.15
N LEU A 147 4.83 2.72 -13.27
CA LEU A 147 3.69 3.65 -13.28
C LEU A 147 4.16 5.11 -13.10
N MET A 148 5.15 5.33 -12.22
CA MET A 148 5.79 6.63 -12.05
C MET A 148 6.49 7.09 -13.34
N THR A 149 7.14 6.17 -14.04
CA THR A 149 7.79 6.42 -15.34
C THR A 149 6.77 6.83 -16.40
N TRP A 150 5.62 6.14 -16.49
CA TRP A 150 4.53 6.52 -17.40
C TRP A 150 3.96 7.89 -17.03
N THR A 151 3.78 8.15 -15.74
CA THR A 151 3.32 9.45 -15.23
C THR A 151 4.27 10.59 -15.63
N LEU A 152 5.58 10.38 -15.50
CA LEU A 152 6.60 11.34 -15.97
C LEU A 152 6.56 11.53 -17.48
N TYR A 153 6.35 10.46 -18.25
CA TYR A 153 6.22 10.54 -19.70
C TYR A 153 5.04 11.43 -20.13
N TYR A 154 3.87 11.20 -19.52
CA TYR A 154 2.71 12.07 -19.75
C TYR A 154 2.97 13.50 -19.29
N PHE A 155 3.53 13.70 -18.11
CA PHE A 155 3.85 15.01 -17.56
C PHE A 155 4.73 15.84 -18.52
N PHE A 156 5.81 15.27 -19.04
CA PHE A 156 6.67 15.99 -19.99
C PHE A 156 5.98 16.26 -21.33
N ASN A 157 5.05 15.40 -21.75
CA ASN A 157 4.30 15.63 -22.98
C ASN A 157 3.19 16.69 -22.84
N THR A 158 2.81 17.11 -21.63
CA THR A 158 1.85 18.21 -21.42
C THR A 158 2.41 19.57 -21.84
N PHE A 159 3.73 19.75 -21.87
CA PHE A 159 4.38 21.01 -22.24
C PHE A 159 4.49 21.24 -23.76
N ARG A 160 3.88 20.37 -24.58
CA ARG A 160 3.80 20.56 -26.03
C ARG A 160 2.70 21.57 -26.38
N THR A 161 2.80 22.18 -27.56
CA THR A 161 1.81 23.14 -28.07
C THR A 161 0.40 22.54 -28.21
N SER A 162 0.30 21.25 -28.50
CA SER A 162 -0.94 20.46 -28.52
C SER A 162 -0.72 19.15 -27.77
N LEU A 163 -1.73 18.70 -27.04
CA LEU A 163 -1.66 17.43 -26.32
C LEU A 163 -1.63 16.25 -27.30
N PRO A 164 -0.63 15.36 -27.23
CA PRO A 164 -0.44 14.29 -28.22
C PRO A 164 -1.61 13.29 -28.29
N TRP A 165 -2.37 13.15 -27.21
CA TRP A 165 -3.52 12.24 -27.10
C TRP A 165 -4.87 12.87 -27.49
N GLN A 166 -4.87 14.13 -27.93
CA GLN A 166 -6.09 14.87 -28.27
C GLN A 166 -6.57 14.61 -29.70
N SER A 167 -5.68 14.23 -30.61
CA SER A 167 -6.01 14.13 -32.04
C SER A 167 -5.49 12.84 -32.66
N CYS A 168 -6.16 12.41 -33.75
CA CYS A 168 -5.74 11.27 -34.55
C CYS A 168 -4.71 11.60 -35.64
N ASN A 169 -4.20 12.82 -35.72
CA ASN A 169 -3.31 13.28 -36.81
C ASN A 169 -1.81 13.05 -36.50
N ASN A 170 -1.47 12.13 -35.64
CA ASN A 170 -0.09 11.84 -35.29
C ASN A 170 0.44 10.61 -36.04
N THR A 171 1.75 10.48 -36.15
CA THR A 171 2.43 9.42 -36.91
C THR A 171 2.18 8.00 -36.40
N TRP A 172 1.87 7.86 -35.10
CA TRP A 172 1.58 6.57 -34.46
C TRP A 172 0.11 6.15 -34.59
N ASN A 173 -0.77 7.05 -35.04
CA ASN A 173 -2.19 6.77 -35.15
C ASN A 173 -2.52 6.01 -36.43
N VAL A 174 -3.39 5.00 -36.32
CA VAL A 174 -4.00 4.33 -37.46
C VAL A 174 -5.31 5.00 -37.75
N LEU A 175 -5.30 5.88 -38.76
CA LEU A 175 -6.47 6.71 -39.12
C LEU A 175 -7.76 5.92 -39.36
N ALA A 176 -7.63 4.71 -39.95
CA ALA A 176 -8.80 3.85 -40.23
C ALA A 176 -9.51 3.38 -38.93
N ASN A 177 -8.79 3.31 -37.80
CA ASN A 177 -9.32 2.79 -36.55
C ASN A 177 -9.28 3.84 -35.42
N CYS A 178 -8.94 5.10 -35.71
CA CYS A 178 -8.85 6.16 -34.73
C CYS A 178 -10.13 7.01 -34.69
N SER A 179 -10.64 7.23 -33.50
CA SER A 179 -11.71 8.20 -33.23
C SER A 179 -11.19 9.30 -32.33
N THR A 180 -11.59 10.55 -32.60
CA THR A 180 -11.33 11.70 -31.70
C THR A 180 -12.28 11.72 -30.51
N GLY A 181 -12.82 10.59 -30.12
CA GLY A 181 -13.69 10.36 -28.97
C GLY A 181 -13.86 8.88 -28.72
N PHE A 182 -14.62 8.52 -27.70
CA PHE A 182 -14.90 7.11 -27.40
C PHE A 182 -15.70 6.46 -28.52
N PRO A 183 -15.28 5.30 -29.03
CA PRO A 183 -15.83 4.69 -30.25
C PRO A 183 -17.24 4.09 -30.09
N GLY A 184 -17.88 4.22 -28.95
CA GLY A 184 -19.21 3.65 -28.72
C GLY A 184 -19.25 2.14 -28.91
N ASN A 185 -20.29 1.64 -29.57
CA ASN A 185 -20.44 0.20 -29.87
C ASN A 185 -19.59 -0.32 -31.03
N SER A 186 -18.72 0.51 -31.61
CA SER A 186 -17.88 0.13 -32.74
C SER A 186 -16.64 -0.60 -32.23
N THR A 187 -16.62 -1.92 -32.30
CA THR A 187 -15.53 -2.79 -31.79
C THR A 187 -14.18 -2.61 -32.50
N HIS A 188 -14.13 -1.85 -33.59
CA HIS A 188 -12.93 -1.63 -34.41
C HIS A 188 -12.28 -0.26 -34.21
N LEU A 189 -12.95 0.69 -33.55
CA LEU A 189 -12.43 2.03 -33.33
C LEU A 189 -11.78 2.13 -31.96
N GLN A 190 -10.63 2.81 -31.88
CA GLN A 190 -9.93 3.15 -30.63
C GLN A 190 -9.88 4.68 -30.47
N SER A 191 -9.94 5.17 -29.23
CA SER A 191 -9.76 6.60 -29.00
C SER A 191 -8.31 7.04 -29.28
N ALA A 192 -8.12 8.32 -29.63
CA ALA A 192 -6.77 8.89 -29.83
C ALA A 192 -5.88 8.69 -28.59
N SER A 193 -6.48 8.77 -27.39
CA SER A 193 -5.82 8.54 -26.12
C SER A 193 -5.40 7.08 -25.94
N GLN A 194 -6.27 6.12 -26.32
CA GLN A 194 -5.93 4.68 -26.29
C GLN A 194 -4.77 4.37 -27.25
N GLN A 195 -4.81 4.89 -28.48
CA GLN A 195 -3.73 4.69 -29.44
C GLN A 195 -2.41 5.34 -29.01
N PHE A 196 -2.47 6.48 -28.31
CA PHE A 196 -1.28 7.10 -27.72
C PHE A 196 -0.68 6.19 -26.64
N PHE A 197 -1.48 5.63 -25.76
CA PHE A 197 -1.02 4.71 -24.72
C PHE A 197 -0.43 3.44 -25.30
N ASP A 198 -1.18 2.74 -26.19
CA ASP A 198 -0.77 1.43 -26.72
C ASP A 198 0.38 1.53 -27.73
N ARG A 199 0.34 2.53 -28.63
CA ARG A 199 1.26 2.60 -29.79
C ARG A 199 2.39 3.59 -29.64
N ARG A 200 2.24 4.64 -28.81
CA ARG A 200 3.31 5.63 -28.65
C ARG A 200 4.04 5.48 -27.32
N LEU A 201 3.33 5.25 -26.23
CA LEU A 201 3.96 5.04 -24.92
C LEU A 201 4.57 3.64 -24.85
N LEU A 202 3.76 2.61 -25.00
CA LEU A 202 4.16 1.21 -24.79
C LEU A 202 4.78 0.58 -26.04
N GLU A 203 4.30 0.91 -27.25
CA GLU A 203 4.58 0.18 -28.50
C GLU A 203 4.28 -1.32 -28.36
N MET A 204 3.07 -1.63 -27.83
CA MET A 204 2.69 -2.97 -27.42
C MET A 204 2.90 -4.03 -28.50
N THR A 205 3.47 -5.16 -28.09
CA THR A 205 3.51 -6.41 -28.86
C THR A 205 2.20 -7.20 -28.71
N ASN A 206 2.06 -8.30 -29.47
CA ASN A 206 0.83 -9.07 -29.47
C ASN A 206 0.66 -10.02 -28.25
N GLY A 207 1.67 -10.20 -27.43
CA GLY A 207 1.62 -11.11 -26.28
C GLY A 207 2.90 -11.11 -25.45
N ILE A 208 2.84 -11.82 -24.32
CA ILE A 208 3.95 -11.92 -23.35
C ILE A 208 5.14 -12.72 -23.93
N GLU A 209 4.89 -13.56 -24.95
CA GLU A 209 5.94 -14.36 -25.59
C GLU A 209 6.92 -13.47 -26.36
N ASP A 210 6.49 -12.30 -26.81
CA ASP A 210 7.33 -11.32 -27.49
C ASP A 210 7.54 -10.09 -26.63
N LEU A 211 8.64 -10.03 -25.90
CA LEU A 211 9.01 -8.86 -25.11
C LEU A 211 9.44 -7.66 -25.98
N GLY A 212 9.77 -7.89 -27.24
CA GLY A 212 10.20 -6.84 -28.16
C GLY A 212 11.47 -6.10 -27.74
N GLY A 213 11.64 -4.90 -28.25
CA GLY A 213 12.77 -4.03 -27.96
C GLY A 213 12.60 -3.23 -26.66
N LEU A 214 13.73 -2.69 -26.17
CA LEU A 214 13.72 -1.76 -25.04
C LEU A 214 13.24 -0.37 -25.49
N ARG A 215 12.32 0.22 -24.74
CA ARG A 215 11.85 1.59 -24.94
C ARG A 215 12.82 2.59 -24.32
N TRP A 216 13.71 3.16 -25.11
CA TRP A 216 14.79 4.05 -24.64
C TRP A 216 14.27 5.32 -23.94
N GLU A 217 13.13 5.86 -24.38
CA GLU A 217 12.51 7.00 -23.75
C GLU A 217 12.05 6.66 -22.31
N LEU A 218 11.41 5.49 -22.14
CA LEU A 218 11.01 4.99 -20.82
C LEU A 218 12.21 4.59 -19.96
N PHE A 219 13.27 4.09 -20.57
CA PHE A 219 14.52 3.77 -19.85
C PHE A 219 15.13 5.01 -19.20
N GLY A 220 15.24 6.12 -19.93
CA GLY A 220 15.72 7.37 -19.36
C GLY A 220 14.83 7.92 -18.25
N LEU A 221 13.50 7.80 -18.40
CA LEU A 221 12.54 8.22 -17.38
C LEU A 221 12.51 7.28 -16.17
N LEU A 222 12.78 5.99 -16.34
CA LEU A 222 12.92 5.05 -15.21
C LEU A 222 14.15 5.40 -14.37
N ILE A 223 15.28 5.77 -15.01
CA ILE A 223 16.45 6.29 -14.28
C ILE A 223 16.07 7.54 -13.49
N LEU A 224 15.35 8.48 -14.12
CA LEU A 224 14.89 9.70 -13.45
C LEU A 224 13.97 9.39 -12.27
N ALA A 225 13.01 8.48 -12.43
CA ALA A 225 12.10 8.07 -11.37
C ALA A 225 12.84 7.49 -10.16
N TRP A 226 13.78 6.55 -10.38
CA TRP A 226 14.61 6.00 -9.31
C TRP A 226 15.57 7.04 -8.69
N ALA A 227 16.08 7.97 -9.48
CA ALA A 227 16.89 9.08 -8.97
C ALA A 227 16.07 10.00 -8.04
N ILE A 228 14.82 10.33 -8.40
CA ILE A 228 13.91 11.11 -7.54
C ILE A 228 13.66 10.36 -6.23
N VAL A 229 13.32 9.06 -6.29
CA VAL A 229 13.13 8.23 -5.11
C VAL A 229 14.37 8.25 -4.22
N TYR A 230 15.55 7.98 -4.78
CA TYR A 230 16.82 8.03 -4.05
C TYR A 230 17.05 9.37 -3.35
N LEU A 231 16.89 10.49 -4.07
CA LEU A 231 17.09 11.83 -3.52
C LEU A 231 16.14 12.17 -2.37
N CYS A 232 14.93 11.59 -2.38
CA CYS A 232 13.96 11.80 -1.32
C CYS A 232 14.27 11.00 -0.05
N ILE A 233 14.84 9.78 -0.18
CA ILE A 233 15.02 8.85 0.95
C ILE A 233 16.48 8.66 1.40
N PHE A 234 17.47 9.26 0.73
CA PHE A 234 18.90 8.98 0.95
C PHE A 234 19.38 9.22 2.40
N LYS A 235 18.74 10.14 3.14
CA LYS A 235 18.99 10.40 4.57
C LYS A 235 18.01 9.66 5.50
N GLY A 236 17.24 8.68 4.97
CA GLY A 236 16.23 7.93 5.73
C GLY A 236 15.04 8.78 6.16
N VAL A 237 14.37 8.41 7.24
CA VAL A 237 13.12 9.02 7.73
C VAL A 237 13.19 10.54 7.96
N LYS A 238 14.37 11.09 8.21
CA LYS A 238 14.56 12.56 8.36
C LYS A 238 14.39 13.31 7.04
N SER A 239 14.78 12.71 5.92
CA SER A 239 14.58 13.29 4.58
C SER A 239 13.14 13.08 4.14
N THR A 240 12.67 11.84 4.21
CA THR A 240 11.30 11.45 3.86
C THR A 240 10.27 12.30 4.61
N GLY A 241 10.42 12.47 5.94
CA GLY A 241 9.49 13.26 6.74
C GLY A 241 9.33 14.72 6.30
N LYS A 242 10.35 15.33 5.64
CA LYS A 242 10.24 16.68 5.09
C LYS A 242 9.54 16.71 3.74
N VAL A 243 9.83 15.72 2.88
CA VAL A 243 9.24 15.62 1.53
C VAL A 243 7.74 15.34 1.63
N VAL A 244 7.34 14.49 2.55
CA VAL A 244 5.95 14.06 2.78
C VAL A 244 5.02 15.24 3.12
N TYR A 245 5.51 16.34 3.72
CA TYR A 245 4.67 17.52 3.91
C TYR A 245 4.10 18.06 2.59
N PHE A 246 4.88 18.00 1.53
CA PHE A 246 4.43 18.44 0.19
C PHE A 246 3.69 17.31 -0.53
N THR A 247 4.30 16.14 -0.65
CA THR A 247 3.80 15.03 -1.48
C THR A 247 2.47 14.47 -0.97
N ALA A 248 2.24 14.41 0.35
CA ALA A 248 0.98 13.94 0.91
C ALA A 248 -0.13 15.00 0.95
N THR A 249 0.19 16.31 0.88
CA THR A 249 -0.85 17.35 0.97
C THR A 249 -1.23 17.93 -0.39
N PHE A 250 -0.27 18.10 -1.30
CA PHE A 250 -0.48 18.67 -2.64
C PHE A 250 -1.58 17.95 -3.44
N PRO A 251 -1.67 16.62 -3.43
CA PRO A 251 -2.73 15.90 -4.15
C PRO A 251 -4.15 16.31 -3.75
N TYR A 252 -4.40 16.63 -2.49
CA TYR A 252 -5.72 17.04 -2.03
C TYR A 252 -6.16 18.39 -2.61
N PHE A 253 -5.23 19.33 -2.77
CA PHE A 253 -5.52 20.61 -3.43
C PHE A 253 -5.93 20.41 -4.90
N ILE A 254 -5.23 19.54 -5.60
CA ILE A 254 -5.54 19.25 -7.01
C ILE A 254 -6.83 18.46 -7.14
N LEU A 255 -7.05 17.43 -6.32
CA LEU A 255 -8.32 16.69 -6.30
C LEU A 255 -9.50 17.62 -6.00
N PHE A 256 -9.35 18.56 -5.07
CA PHE A 256 -10.38 19.53 -4.76
C PHE A 256 -10.65 20.47 -5.96
N ALA A 257 -9.59 20.99 -6.59
CA ALA A 257 -9.73 21.83 -7.77
C ALA A 257 -10.40 21.08 -8.93
N LEU A 258 -10.02 19.83 -9.17
CA LEU A 258 -10.66 18.97 -10.18
C LEU A 258 -12.11 18.69 -9.83
N MET A 259 -12.45 18.44 -8.55
CA MET A 259 -13.82 18.26 -8.12
C MET A 259 -14.70 19.48 -8.45
N VAL A 260 -14.23 20.67 -8.05
CA VAL A 260 -14.96 21.92 -8.31
C VAL A 260 -15.19 22.14 -9.79
N ASN A 261 -14.20 21.83 -10.62
CA ASN A 261 -14.31 21.96 -12.06
C ASN A 261 -15.25 20.89 -12.66
N ASN A 262 -15.05 19.61 -12.31
CA ASN A 262 -15.75 18.48 -12.93
C ASN A 262 -17.24 18.45 -12.58
N VAL A 263 -17.62 18.79 -11.35
CA VAL A 263 -19.04 18.79 -10.90
C VAL A 263 -19.89 19.80 -11.68
N GLN A 264 -19.27 20.86 -12.21
CA GLN A 264 -19.97 21.87 -13.02
C GLN A 264 -20.20 21.46 -14.47
N LEU A 265 -19.55 20.39 -14.93
CA LEU A 265 -19.65 19.92 -16.31
C LEU A 265 -21.02 19.24 -16.57
N PRO A 266 -21.59 19.40 -17.78
CA PRO A 266 -22.82 18.72 -18.14
C PRO A 266 -22.65 17.21 -18.12
N GLY A 267 -23.62 16.47 -17.55
CA GLY A 267 -23.53 15.01 -17.38
C GLY A 267 -22.76 14.53 -16.15
N ALA A 268 -22.02 15.39 -15.43
CA ALA A 268 -21.29 15.01 -14.22
C ALA A 268 -22.22 14.39 -13.16
N ARG A 269 -23.46 14.90 -13.04
CA ARG A 269 -24.47 14.38 -12.12
C ARG A 269 -24.79 12.90 -12.39
N ASP A 270 -24.90 12.49 -13.63
CA ASP A 270 -25.26 11.12 -14.01
C ASP A 270 -24.14 10.15 -13.65
N GLY A 271 -22.87 10.56 -13.83
CA GLY A 271 -21.73 9.80 -13.38
C GLY A 271 -21.67 9.65 -11.86
N ILE A 272 -21.89 10.73 -11.09
CA ILE A 272 -21.93 10.68 -9.62
C ILE A 272 -23.10 9.81 -9.14
N LEU A 273 -24.26 9.91 -9.76
CA LEU A 273 -25.40 9.04 -9.45
C LEU A 273 -25.07 7.57 -9.72
N TYR A 274 -24.44 7.26 -10.83
CA TYR A 274 -23.97 5.91 -11.14
C TYR A 274 -23.03 5.36 -10.06
N PHE A 275 -22.09 6.18 -9.60
CA PHE A 275 -21.17 5.78 -8.52
C PHE A 275 -21.88 5.51 -7.19
N LEU A 276 -22.92 6.27 -6.87
CA LEU A 276 -23.63 6.16 -5.59
C LEU A 276 -24.81 5.18 -5.63
N MET A 277 -25.42 4.95 -6.80
CA MET A 277 -26.56 4.03 -6.95
C MET A 277 -26.10 2.58 -6.85
N PRO A 278 -26.65 1.80 -5.89
CA PRO A 278 -26.22 0.43 -5.68
C PRO A 278 -26.96 -0.55 -6.60
N ASN A 279 -26.22 -1.39 -7.30
CA ASN A 279 -26.76 -2.61 -7.91
C ASN A 279 -26.66 -3.76 -6.90
N TRP A 280 -27.72 -3.95 -6.11
CA TRP A 280 -27.75 -4.92 -5.01
C TRP A 280 -27.51 -6.37 -5.46
N GLY A 281 -27.86 -6.72 -6.71
CA GLY A 281 -27.64 -8.06 -7.24
C GLY A 281 -26.17 -8.47 -7.25
N LYS A 282 -25.26 -7.51 -7.39
CA LYS A 282 -23.81 -7.73 -7.39
C LYS A 282 -23.26 -8.19 -6.03
N LEU A 283 -23.95 -7.91 -4.93
CA LEU A 283 -23.52 -8.39 -3.60
C LEU A 283 -23.58 -9.90 -3.42
N LEU A 284 -24.32 -10.61 -4.26
CA LEU A 284 -24.39 -12.07 -4.25
C LEU A 284 -23.15 -12.70 -4.91
N GLU A 285 -22.37 -11.94 -5.66
CA GLU A 285 -21.15 -12.43 -6.29
C GLU A 285 -19.99 -12.43 -5.29
N VAL A 286 -19.41 -13.59 -5.01
CA VAL A 286 -18.25 -13.75 -4.09
C VAL A 286 -17.06 -12.87 -4.55
N GLN A 287 -16.89 -12.68 -5.85
CA GLN A 287 -15.82 -11.87 -6.42
C GLN A 287 -15.84 -10.42 -5.92
N VAL A 288 -17.01 -9.84 -5.68
CA VAL A 288 -17.14 -8.47 -5.15
C VAL A 288 -16.56 -8.36 -3.74
N TRP A 289 -16.77 -9.38 -2.89
CA TRP A 289 -16.21 -9.43 -1.54
C TRP A 289 -14.69 -9.64 -1.55
N VAL A 290 -14.20 -10.52 -2.43
CA VAL A 290 -12.75 -10.73 -2.61
C VAL A 290 -12.08 -9.45 -3.11
N ASN A 291 -12.68 -8.76 -4.07
CA ASN A 291 -12.19 -7.49 -4.58
C ASN A 291 -12.18 -6.41 -3.49
N ALA A 292 -13.19 -6.36 -2.63
CA ALA A 292 -13.26 -5.41 -1.51
C ALA A 292 -12.15 -5.69 -0.47
N ALA A 293 -11.95 -6.96 -0.11
CA ALA A 293 -10.86 -7.35 0.80
C ALA A 293 -9.49 -7.00 0.21
N ALA A 294 -9.23 -7.39 -1.04
CA ALA A 294 -7.99 -7.09 -1.75
C ALA A 294 -7.75 -5.57 -1.86
N GLN A 295 -8.80 -4.79 -2.11
CA GLN A 295 -8.70 -3.33 -2.16
C GLN A 295 -8.33 -2.74 -0.80
N ILE A 296 -8.91 -3.20 0.30
CA ILE A 296 -8.59 -2.72 1.64
C ILE A 296 -7.15 -3.06 2.02
N PHE A 297 -6.71 -4.30 1.82
CA PHE A 297 -5.35 -4.70 2.14
C PHE A 297 -4.31 -3.93 1.33
N ASN A 298 -4.52 -3.81 0.02
CA ASN A 298 -3.60 -3.11 -0.86
C ASN A 298 -3.60 -1.59 -0.61
N SER A 299 -4.79 -0.98 -0.40
CA SER A 299 -4.91 0.47 -0.22
C SER A 299 -4.35 0.94 1.12
N ILE A 300 -4.64 0.24 2.23
CA ILE A 300 -4.06 0.58 3.53
C ILE A 300 -2.57 0.18 3.57
N GLY A 301 -2.16 -0.79 2.75
CA GLY A 301 -0.78 -1.27 2.68
C GLY A 301 -0.39 -2.17 3.85
N VAL A 302 -1.34 -2.97 4.38
CA VAL A 302 -1.08 -3.98 5.40
C VAL A 302 -0.45 -5.24 4.80
N SER A 303 0.30 -5.97 5.61
CA SER A 303 1.04 -7.19 5.25
C SER A 303 2.15 -7.03 4.20
N PHE A 304 2.53 -5.79 3.91
CA PHE A 304 3.75 -5.46 3.16
C PHE A 304 4.96 -5.21 4.09
N GLY A 305 4.77 -5.19 5.40
CA GLY A 305 5.80 -4.88 6.38
C GLY A 305 6.20 -3.40 6.44
N SER A 306 5.74 -2.57 5.50
CA SER A 306 6.06 -1.15 5.45
C SER A 306 5.47 -0.40 6.65
N MET A 307 4.26 -0.73 7.09
CA MET A 307 3.62 -0.13 8.26
C MET A 307 4.33 -0.51 9.56
N ILE A 308 4.79 -1.78 9.70
CA ILE A 308 5.64 -2.22 10.81
C ILE A 308 6.94 -1.42 10.81
N SER A 309 7.59 -1.29 9.64
CA SER A 309 8.85 -0.54 9.50
C SER A 309 8.68 0.93 9.90
N MET A 310 7.67 1.63 9.37
CA MET A 310 7.41 3.04 9.70
C MET A 310 7.09 3.25 11.18
N ALA A 311 6.27 2.37 11.78
CA ALA A 311 5.94 2.44 13.20
C ALA A 311 7.16 2.16 14.11
N SER A 312 8.15 1.40 13.63
CA SER A 312 9.38 1.12 14.38
C SER A 312 10.24 2.36 14.66
N TYR A 313 10.03 3.44 13.91
CA TYR A 313 10.67 4.75 14.12
C TYR A 313 9.88 5.67 15.05
N ASN A 314 8.72 5.23 15.58
CA ASN A 314 7.95 5.99 16.54
C ASN A 314 8.59 6.03 17.92
N LYS A 315 8.24 7.06 18.70
CA LYS A 315 8.50 7.09 20.14
C LYS A 315 7.64 6.03 20.82
N PHE A 316 8.18 5.36 21.85
CA PHE A 316 7.50 4.26 22.54
C PHE A 316 6.09 4.62 23.07
N ASN A 317 5.90 5.83 23.57
CA ASN A 317 4.64 6.30 24.19
C ASN A 317 3.68 6.97 23.18
N ASN A 318 3.79 6.69 21.88
CA ASN A 318 2.87 7.26 20.89
C ASN A 318 1.51 6.55 20.92
N ASN A 319 0.43 7.31 20.69
CA ASN A 319 -0.95 6.77 20.68
C ASN A 319 -1.27 6.12 19.31
N ILE A 320 -1.03 4.82 19.23
CA ILE A 320 -1.19 4.01 18.02
C ILE A 320 -2.64 3.96 17.56
N LEU A 321 -3.61 3.83 18.49
CA LEU A 321 -5.02 3.69 18.12
C LEU A 321 -5.52 4.92 17.37
N ARG A 322 -5.19 6.11 17.88
CA ARG A 322 -5.54 7.36 17.20
C ARG A 322 -4.92 7.46 15.82
N ASP A 323 -3.65 7.05 15.68
CA ASP A 323 -2.93 7.12 14.42
C ASP A 323 -3.52 6.12 13.41
N THR A 324 -3.85 4.90 13.84
CA THR A 324 -4.54 3.89 13.02
C THR A 324 -5.87 4.42 12.48
N LEU A 325 -6.70 5.00 13.35
CA LEU A 325 -7.99 5.55 12.92
C LEU A 325 -7.82 6.72 11.95
N ILE A 326 -6.88 7.62 12.21
CA ILE A 326 -6.60 8.75 11.29
C ILE A 326 -6.17 8.23 9.93
N VAL A 327 -5.22 7.29 9.85
CA VAL A 327 -4.72 6.75 8.58
C VAL A 327 -5.81 6.00 7.82
N SER A 328 -6.54 5.10 8.48
CA SER A 328 -7.60 4.30 7.84
C SER A 328 -8.76 5.15 7.34
N LEU A 329 -9.22 6.11 8.14
CA LEU A 329 -10.33 6.98 7.76
C LEU A 329 -9.91 7.99 6.67
N ALA A 330 -8.69 8.56 6.76
CA ALA A 330 -8.16 9.43 5.72
C ALA A 330 -8.03 8.69 4.39
N ASN A 331 -7.52 7.45 4.39
CA ASN A 331 -7.44 6.60 3.21
C ASN A 331 -8.80 6.36 2.56
N SER A 332 -9.80 5.96 3.35
CA SER A 332 -11.15 5.67 2.83
C SER A 332 -11.87 6.94 2.37
N ALA A 333 -11.75 8.03 3.10
CA ALA A 333 -12.31 9.33 2.70
C ALA A 333 -11.70 9.80 1.37
N THR A 334 -10.38 9.61 1.18
CA THR A 334 -9.70 9.94 -0.08
C THR A 334 -10.19 9.08 -1.24
N SER A 335 -10.39 7.76 -1.02
CA SER A 335 -10.94 6.86 -2.03
C SER A 335 -12.32 7.31 -2.50
N LEU A 336 -13.22 7.65 -1.57
CA LEU A 336 -14.56 8.16 -1.88
C LEU A 336 -14.48 9.50 -2.61
N PHE A 337 -13.64 10.39 -2.14
CA PHE A 337 -13.44 11.71 -2.75
C PHE A 337 -12.91 11.59 -4.18
N ALA A 338 -11.87 10.77 -4.40
CA ALA A 338 -11.37 10.46 -5.72
C ALA A 338 -12.44 9.81 -6.60
N GLY A 339 -13.25 8.90 -6.05
CA GLY A 339 -14.38 8.29 -6.74
C GLY A 339 -15.36 9.33 -7.30
N ILE A 340 -15.75 10.31 -6.48
CA ILE A 340 -16.65 11.40 -6.94
C ILE A 340 -16.01 12.20 -8.07
N VAL A 341 -14.73 12.57 -7.95
CA VAL A 341 -13.99 13.31 -9.00
C VAL A 341 -13.96 12.53 -10.30
N ILE A 342 -13.69 11.23 -10.21
CA ILE A 342 -13.54 10.33 -11.35
C ILE A 342 -14.87 10.10 -12.06
N PHE A 343 -15.90 9.73 -11.30
CA PHE A 343 -17.21 9.46 -11.90
C PHE A 343 -17.89 10.72 -12.44
N SER A 344 -17.60 11.90 -11.87
CA SER A 344 -18.05 13.16 -12.48
C SER A 344 -17.41 13.38 -13.85
N ALA A 345 -16.13 13.04 -14.02
CA ALA A 345 -15.43 13.12 -15.30
C ALA A 345 -15.96 12.08 -16.30
N ILE A 346 -16.19 10.83 -15.87
CA ILE A 346 -16.77 9.77 -16.70
C ILE A 346 -18.20 10.14 -17.14
N GLY A 347 -19.00 10.72 -16.25
CA GLY A 347 -20.35 11.20 -16.58
C GLY A 347 -20.35 12.31 -17.63
N TYR A 348 -19.38 13.24 -17.55
CA TYR A 348 -19.17 14.26 -18.57
C TYR A 348 -18.82 13.65 -19.93
N MET A 349 -17.93 12.65 -19.96
CA MET A 349 -17.59 11.93 -21.18
C MET A 349 -18.80 11.17 -21.76
N ALA A 350 -19.60 10.54 -20.91
CA ALA A 350 -20.86 9.88 -21.30
C ALA A 350 -21.80 10.85 -21.99
N HIS A 351 -21.94 12.06 -21.46
CA HIS A 351 -22.77 13.12 -22.01
C HIS A 351 -22.25 13.61 -23.37
N ILE A 352 -20.94 13.89 -23.51
CA ILE A 352 -20.37 14.37 -24.79
C ILE A 352 -20.53 13.34 -25.90
N HIS A 353 -20.33 12.07 -25.61
CA HIS A 353 -20.34 11.00 -26.61
C HIS A 353 -21.74 10.38 -26.78
N ASN A 354 -22.76 10.84 -26.04
CA ASN A 354 -24.13 10.29 -26.02
C ASN A 354 -24.11 8.76 -25.76
N LEU A 355 -23.25 8.30 -24.88
CA LEU A 355 -23.09 6.89 -24.49
C LEU A 355 -23.56 6.68 -23.05
N PRO A 356 -24.07 5.49 -22.71
CA PRO A 356 -24.27 5.14 -21.29
C PRO A 356 -22.94 5.07 -20.55
N VAL A 357 -22.95 5.43 -19.27
CA VAL A 357 -21.76 5.42 -18.41
C VAL A 357 -21.07 4.06 -18.39
N ASP A 358 -21.85 2.97 -18.50
CA ASP A 358 -21.36 1.58 -18.55
C ASP A 358 -20.39 1.26 -19.70
N ASN A 359 -20.35 2.06 -20.76
CA ASN A 359 -19.56 1.79 -21.95
C ASN A 359 -18.29 2.64 -22.07
N ILE A 360 -17.97 3.46 -21.06
CA ILE A 360 -16.84 4.41 -21.14
C ILE A 360 -15.61 3.95 -20.40
N ALA A 361 -15.76 3.28 -19.26
CA ALA A 361 -14.62 2.92 -18.45
C ALA A 361 -13.86 1.72 -19.04
N THR A 362 -12.53 1.83 -19.05
CA THR A 362 -11.60 0.78 -19.46
C THR A 362 -11.03 0.04 -18.28
N ASP A 363 -10.61 -1.20 -18.48
CA ASP A 363 -10.03 -2.04 -17.44
C ASP A 363 -8.61 -1.61 -17.07
N GLY A 364 -8.25 -1.79 -15.79
CA GLY A 364 -6.88 -1.61 -15.30
C GLY A 364 -6.35 -0.17 -15.31
N PRO A 365 -5.04 0.03 -15.57
CA PRO A 365 -4.41 1.36 -15.58
C PRO A 365 -4.91 2.26 -16.72
N GLY A 366 -5.65 1.72 -17.69
CA GLY A 366 -6.28 2.48 -18.77
C GLY A 366 -7.20 3.60 -18.27
N LEU A 367 -7.82 3.44 -17.10
CA LEU A 367 -8.64 4.51 -16.53
C LEU A 367 -7.84 5.81 -16.31
N VAL A 368 -6.62 5.72 -15.80
CA VAL A 368 -5.77 6.89 -15.50
C VAL A 368 -5.00 7.38 -16.71
N PHE A 369 -4.55 6.48 -17.57
CA PHE A 369 -3.66 6.83 -18.67
C PHE A 369 -4.37 6.95 -20.03
N VAL A 370 -5.65 6.59 -20.13
CA VAL A 370 -6.47 6.72 -21.33
C VAL A 370 -7.65 7.64 -21.08
N VAL A 371 -8.54 7.29 -20.13
CA VAL A 371 -9.79 8.04 -19.91
C VAL A 371 -9.54 9.44 -19.38
N TYR A 372 -8.68 9.58 -18.34
CA TYR A 372 -8.39 10.89 -17.78
C TYR A 372 -7.71 11.86 -18.74
N PRO A 373 -6.63 11.49 -19.44
CA PRO A 373 -6.03 12.38 -20.43
C PRO A 373 -7.03 12.86 -21.49
N GLU A 374 -7.96 12.00 -21.88
CA GLU A 374 -9.02 12.36 -22.83
C GLU A 374 -9.98 13.40 -22.24
N VAL A 375 -10.49 13.16 -21.02
CA VAL A 375 -11.34 14.13 -20.29
C VAL A 375 -10.64 15.48 -20.16
N LEU A 376 -9.37 15.47 -19.68
CA LEU A 376 -8.60 16.69 -19.47
C LEU A 376 -8.33 17.45 -20.78
N SER A 377 -8.24 16.74 -21.92
CA SER A 377 -8.02 17.35 -23.22
C SER A 377 -9.23 18.15 -23.75
N THR A 378 -10.45 17.85 -23.25
CA THR A 378 -11.69 18.56 -23.63
C THR A 378 -11.96 19.79 -22.77
N MET A 379 -11.20 19.95 -21.65
CA MET A 379 -11.39 21.08 -20.74
C MET A 379 -10.64 22.36 -21.23
N PRO A 380 -11.13 23.56 -20.84
CA PRO A 380 -10.36 24.78 -21.05
C PRO A 380 -9.06 24.72 -20.26
N LEU A 381 -7.95 25.24 -20.83
CA LEU A 381 -6.61 25.12 -20.27
C LEU A 381 -6.15 23.66 -20.06
N SER A 382 -6.46 22.78 -21.01
CA SER A 382 -6.18 21.35 -20.97
C SER A 382 -4.75 20.98 -20.60
N GLN A 383 -3.76 21.75 -21.06
CA GLN A 383 -2.34 21.54 -20.74
C GLN A 383 -2.05 21.77 -19.25
N LEU A 384 -2.63 22.81 -18.65
CA LEU A 384 -2.44 23.10 -17.23
C LEU A 384 -3.07 22.01 -16.35
N TRP A 385 -4.32 21.63 -16.65
CA TRP A 385 -5.01 20.58 -15.91
C TRP A 385 -4.30 19.23 -16.02
N SER A 386 -3.83 18.89 -17.22
CA SER A 386 -3.05 17.65 -17.44
C SER A 386 -1.72 17.67 -16.66
N ALA A 387 -0.99 18.79 -16.69
CA ALA A 387 0.27 18.91 -15.95
C ALA A 387 0.07 18.79 -14.44
N LEU A 388 -0.96 19.46 -13.88
CA LEU A 388 -1.30 19.38 -12.46
C LEU A 388 -1.76 17.96 -12.06
N PHE A 389 -2.54 17.30 -12.90
CA PHE A 389 -3.01 15.94 -12.67
C PHE A 389 -1.84 14.93 -12.63
N PHE A 390 -0.94 14.97 -13.62
CA PHE A 390 0.20 14.05 -13.64
C PHE A 390 1.21 14.37 -12.54
N LEU A 391 1.39 15.64 -12.17
CA LEU A 391 2.20 16.00 -11.00
C LEU A 391 1.57 15.48 -9.70
N MET A 392 0.25 15.51 -9.57
CA MET A 392 -0.48 14.92 -8.45
C MET A 392 -0.25 13.40 -8.37
N LEU A 393 -0.38 12.69 -9.50
CA LEU A 393 -0.12 11.25 -9.56
C LEU A 393 1.33 10.93 -9.19
N LEU A 394 2.29 11.75 -9.61
CA LEU A 394 3.69 11.60 -9.24
C LEU A 394 3.87 11.71 -7.73
N CYS A 395 3.26 12.70 -7.08
CA CYS A 395 3.34 12.87 -5.62
C CYS A 395 2.74 11.67 -4.88
N LEU A 396 1.55 11.21 -5.29
CA LEU A 396 0.90 10.02 -4.71
C LEU A 396 1.74 8.76 -4.85
N GLY A 397 2.38 8.60 -6.02
CA GLY A 397 3.25 7.46 -6.28
C GLY A 397 4.54 7.49 -5.45
N LEU A 398 5.13 8.67 -5.26
CA LEU A 398 6.38 8.82 -4.52
C LEU A 398 6.24 8.40 -3.05
N ASP A 399 5.17 8.80 -2.37
CA ASP A 399 4.97 8.46 -0.96
C ASP A 399 4.86 6.95 -0.73
N SER A 400 4.14 6.25 -1.60
CA SER A 400 4.05 4.79 -1.57
C SER A 400 5.41 4.14 -1.85
N GLN A 401 6.14 4.66 -2.82
CA GLN A 401 7.46 4.14 -3.20
C GLN A 401 8.49 4.31 -2.07
N PHE A 402 8.45 5.42 -1.34
CA PHE A 402 9.35 5.65 -0.20
C PHE A 402 9.22 4.56 0.86
N ALA A 403 8.00 4.20 1.24
CA ALA A 403 7.76 3.19 2.27
C ALA A 403 8.20 1.79 1.83
N MET A 404 7.96 1.44 0.56
CA MET A 404 8.37 0.15 -0.01
C MET A 404 9.90 0.00 -0.08
N VAL A 405 10.64 1.05 -0.39
CA VAL A 405 12.10 1.02 -0.40
C VAL A 405 12.66 1.07 1.04
N GLU A 406 12.08 1.89 1.92
CA GLU A 406 12.56 2.02 3.31
C GLU A 406 12.39 0.71 4.09
N VAL A 407 11.38 -0.13 3.81
CA VAL A 407 11.25 -1.43 4.49
C VAL A 407 12.42 -2.36 4.16
N VAL A 408 12.90 -2.35 2.92
CA VAL A 408 14.06 -3.14 2.48
C VAL A 408 15.35 -2.61 3.13
N VAL A 409 15.53 -1.29 3.12
CA VAL A 409 16.68 -0.64 3.76
C VAL A 409 16.68 -0.93 5.28
N THR A 410 15.52 -0.85 5.93
CA THR A 410 15.35 -1.18 7.34
C THR A 410 15.76 -2.62 7.64
N PHE A 411 15.34 -3.56 6.81
CA PHE A 411 15.73 -4.97 6.95
C PHE A 411 17.25 -5.17 6.88
N ILE A 412 17.90 -4.56 5.87
CA ILE A 412 19.36 -4.65 5.70
C ILE A 412 20.08 -4.04 6.91
N MET A 413 19.60 -2.89 7.38
CA MET A 413 20.22 -2.19 8.51
C MET A 413 19.99 -2.91 9.85
N ASP A 414 18.83 -3.51 10.06
CA ASP A 414 18.53 -4.24 11.29
C ASP A 414 19.28 -5.58 11.36
N GLY A 415 19.45 -6.28 10.21
CA GLY A 415 20.10 -7.58 10.15
C GLY A 415 21.62 -7.52 10.02
N PHE A 416 22.11 -6.61 9.22
CA PHE A 416 23.52 -6.55 8.80
C PHE A 416 24.17 -5.19 9.06
N GLY A 417 23.49 -4.26 9.75
CA GLY A 417 23.93 -2.88 9.93
C GLY A 417 25.38 -2.70 10.35
N PRO A 418 25.89 -3.37 11.42
CA PRO A 418 27.28 -3.23 11.84
C PRO A 418 28.28 -3.70 10.77
N THR A 419 27.98 -4.80 10.07
CA THR A 419 28.84 -5.36 9.01
C THR A 419 28.81 -4.47 7.77
N VAL A 420 27.62 -4.08 7.34
CA VAL A 420 27.42 -3.23 6.15
C VAL A 420 28.06 -1.84 6.37
N LEU A 421 27.86 -1.22 7.53
CA LEU A 421 28.47 0.08 7.83
C LEU A 421 29.99 0.02 7.97
N ARG A 422 30.56 -1.14 8.34
CA ARG A 422 32.01 -1.35 8.34
C ARG A 422 32.58 -1.33 6.91
N VAL A 423 31.85 -1.88 5.92
CA VAL A 423 32.26 -1.95 4.51
C VAL A 423 31.93 -0.66 3.78
N VAL A 424 30.67 -0.22 3.89
CA VAL A 424 30.10 0.86 3.05
C VAL A 424 30.23 2.24 3.71
N LYS A 425 30.49 2.31 5.02
CA LYS A 425 30.69 3.51 5.84
C LYS A 425 29.48 4.46 5.98
N ARG A 426 28.51 4.44 5.07
CA ARG A 426 27.36 5.36 5.05
C ARG A 426 26.09 4.63 4.63
N LYS A 427 24.94 4.97 5.27
CA LYS A 427 23.61 4.42 4.95
C LYS A 427 23.17 4.79 3.51
N GLU A 428 23.59 5.94 3.02
CA GLU A 428 23.22 6.47 1.70
C GLU A 428 23.59 5.51 0.54
N PHE A 429 24.75 4.82 0.66
CA PHE A 429 25.15 3.84 -0.36
C PHE A 429 24.31 2.57 -0.31
N VAL A 430 23.77 2.20 0.85
CA VAL A 430 22.84 1.07 0.96
C VAL A 430 21.54 1.39 0.23
N VAL A 431 21.01 2.59 0.45
CA VAL A 431 19.84 3.09 -0.27
C VAL A 431 20.09 3.10 -1.77
N LEU A 432 21.27 3.59 -2.21
CA LEU A 432 21.64 3.60 -3.62
C LEU A 432 21.67 2.19 -4.21
N ALA A 433 22.28 1.23 -3.51
CA ALA A 433 22.33 -0.16 -3.97
C ALA A 433 20.93 -0.78 -4.11
N VAL A 434 20.04 -0.54 -3.14
CA VAL A 434 18.63 -0.99 -3.22
C VAL A 434 17.92 -0.35 -4.42
N CYS A 435 18.07 0.95 -4.65
CA CYS A 435 17.50 1.64 -5.81
C CYS A 435 18.06 1.10 -7.14
N MET A 436 19.37 0.83 -7.21
CA MET A 436 20.00 0.28 -8.42
C MET A 436 19.52 -1.13 -8.75
N VAL A 437 19.38 -2.00 -7.75
CA VAL A 437 18.81 -3.35 -7.96
C VAL A 437 17.35 -3.25 -8.38
N GLY A 438 16.56 -2.38 -7.74
CA GLY A 438 15.16 -2.13 -8.12
C GLY A 438 15.03 -1.59 -9.55
N PHE A 439 15.93 -0.70 -9.97
CA PHE A 439 16.01 -0.21 -11.35
C PHE A 439 16.27 -1.37 -12.34
N LEU A 440 17.24 -2.24 -12.05
CA LEU A 440 17.56 -3.37 -12.92
C LEU A 440 16.39 -4.35 -13.03
N LEU A 441 15.71 -4.63 -11.94
CA LEU A 441 14.51 -5.49 -11.91
C LEU A 441 13.29 -4.82 -12.60
N GLY A 442 13.28 -3.50 -12.72
CA GLY A 442 12.26 -2.75 -13.45
C GLY A 442 12.40 -2.78 -14.97
N ILE A 443 13.59 -3.11 -15.52
CA ILE A 443 13.87 -3.07 -16.96
C ILE A 443 12.90 -3.94 -17.79
N PRO A 444 12.56 -5.18 -17.41
CA PRO A 444 11.62 -6.00 -18.19
C PRO A 444 10.26 -5.35 -18.41
N HIS A 445 9.82 -4.49 -17.49
CA HIS A 445 8.49 -3.83 -17.55
C HIS A 445 8.43 -2.64 -18.51
N ILE A 446 9.59 -2.13 -18.98
CA ILE A 446 9.68 -1.02 -19.93
C ILE A 446 10.05 -1.48 -21.35
N THR A 447 9.99 -2.77 -21.61
CA THR A 447 10.04 -3.35 -22.97
C THR A 447 8.67 -3.20 -23.65
N GLN A 448 8.60 -3.42 -24.95
CA GLN A 448 7.34 -3.33 -25.71
C GLN A 448 6.27 -4.32 -25.22
N GLY A 449 6.67 -5.52 -24.79
CA GLY A 449 5.80 -6.50 -24.12
C GLY A 449 5.70 -6.32 -22.59
N GLY A 450 6.33 -5.29 -22.02
CA GLY A 450 6.42 -5.08 -20.56
C GLY A 450 5.09 -4.91 -19.84
N ILE A 451 4.05 -4.46 -20.55
CA ILE A 451 2.69 -4.33 -19.98
C ILE A 451 2.12 -5.68 -19.53
N TYR A 452 2.40 -6.76 -20.24
CA TYR A 452 1.95 -8.11 -19.87
C TYR A 452 2.66 -8.62 -18.62
N VAL A 453 3.96 -8.32 -18.47
CA VAL A 453 4.73 -8.63 -17.26
C VAL A 453 4.20 -7.82 -16.08
N PHE A 454 3.90 -6.53 -16.30
CA PHE A 454 3.29 -5.65 -15.29
C PHE A 454 1.94 -6.20 -14.81
N GLN A 455 1.03 -6.55 -15.72
CA GLN A 455 -0.30 -7.08 -15.38
C GLN A 455 -0.20 -8.41 -14.61
N LEU A 456 0.70 -9.30 -15.02
CA LEU A 456 0.96 -10.56 -14.33
C LEU A 456 1.43 -10.31 -12.88
N MET A 457 2.41 -9.43 -12.72
CA MET A 457 2.95 -9.08 -11.41
C MET A 457 1.90 -8.41 -10.51
N ASP A 458 1.15 -7.43 -11.03
CA ASP A 458 0.12 -6.73 -10.25
C ASP A 458 -0.98 -7.69 -9.78
N HIS A 459 -1.43 -8.59 -10.67
CA HIS A 459 -2.49 -9.55 -10.34
C HIS A 459 -2.09 -10.49 -9.19
N TYR A 460 -0.91 -11.11 -9.27
CA TYR A 460 -0.48 -12.09 -8.26
C TYR A 460 0.05 -11.45 -6.99
N THR A 461 0.76 -10.33 -7.08
CA THR A 461 1.31 -9.64 -5.91
C THR A 461 0.22 -8.99 -5.07
N ALA A 462 -0.66 -8.22 -5.71
CA ALA A 462 -1.61 -7.36 -5.01
C ALA A 462 -2.85 -8.11 -4.48
N VAL A 463 -3.17 -9.30 -4.96
CA VAL A 463 -4.36 -10.04 -4.54
C VAL A 463 -3.97 -11.32 -3.80
N VAL A 464 -3.35 -12.27 -4.50
CA VAL A 464 -3.13 -13.62 -3.97
C VAL A 464 -2.07 -13.62 -2.87
N SER A 465 -0.86 -13.09 -3.18
CA SER A 465 0.25 -13.14 -2.24
C SER A 465 -0.02 -12.32 -0.97
N LEU A 466 -0.67 -11.16 -1.13
CA LEU A 466 -0.96 -10.28 -0.01
C LEU A 466 -1.95 -10.90 0.98
N MET A 467 -3.04 -11.49 0.49
CA MET A 467 -4.02 -12.16 1.36
C MET A 467 -3.40 -13.37 2.09
N PHE A 468 -2.53 -14.13 1.39
CA PHE A 468 -1.81 -15.24 1.98
C PHE A 468 -0.87 -14.77 3.11
N LEU A 469 -0.10 -13.70 2.88
CA LEU A 469 0.77 -13.14 3.90
C LEU A 469 -0.01 -12.59 5.09
N ALA A 470 -1.12 -11.89 4.86
CA ALA A 470 -2.00 -11.39 5.92
C ALA A 470 -2.49 -12.52 6.83
N PHE A 471 -2.92 -13.64 6.24
CA PHE A 471 -3.34 -14.82 7.01
C PHE A 471 -2.22 -15.34 7.93
N PHE A 472 -1.01 -15.52 7.41
CA PHE A 472 0.10 -16.02 8.23
C PHE A 472 0.60 -15.00 9.24
N GLU A 473 0.50 -13.71 8.97
CA GLU A 473 0.83 -12.66 9.91
C GLU A 473 -0.15 -12.65 11.11
N VAL A 474 -1.44 -12.78 10.84
CA VAL A 474 -2.48 -12.94 11.87
C VAL A 474 -2.27 -14.24 12.66
N LEU A 475 -1.97 -15.34 11.97
CA LEU A 475 -1.66 -16.62 12.62
C LEU A 475 -0.47 -16.48 13.58
N ALA A 476 0.60 -15.83 13.15
CA ALA A 476 1.80 -15.62 13.97
C ALA A 476 1.51 -14.80 15.22
N THR A 477 0.77 -13.72 15.07
CA THR A 477 0.60 -12.69 16.11
C THR A 477 -0.59 -12.94 17.03
N CYS A 478 -1.72 -13.36 16.48
CA CYS A 478 -2.94 -13.54 17.26
C CYS A 478 -3.07 -14.95 17.82
N TRP A 479 -2.68 -15.99 17.06
CA TRP A 479 -2.85 -17.37 17.49
C TRP A 479 -1.62 -17.91 18.21
N LEU A 480 -0.45 -17.86 17.59
CA LEU A 480 0.78 -18.47 18.17
C LEU A 480 1.35 -17.62 19.30
N PHE A 481 1.46 -16.33 19.13
CA PHE A 481 1.90 -15.42 20.20
C PHE A 481 0.78 -15.19 21.23
N GLY A 482 -0.45 -15.08 20.78
CA GLY A 482 -1.65 -14.95 21.60
C GLY A 482 -2.13 -13.51 21.78
N VAL A 483 -3.43 -13.30 21.58
CA VAL A 483 -4.09 -11.98 21.68
C VAL A 483 -3.88 -11.32 23.06
N GLY A 484 -3.86 -12.12 24.13
CA GLY A 484 -3.61 -11.62 25.49
C GLY A 484 -2.23 -10.97 25.65
N ARG A 485 -1.19 -11.58 25.08
CA ARG A 485 0.16 -11.01 25.07
C ARG A 485 0.23 -9.76 24.17
N LEU A 486 -0.40 -9.80 23.01
CA LEU A 486 -0.48 -8.65 22.12
C LEU A 486 -1.18 -7.46 22.80
N SER A 487 -2.26 -7.68 23.53
CA SER A 487 -2.96 -6.64 24.29
C SER A 487 -2.10 -6.05 25.41
N PHE A 488 -1.24 -6.87 26.03
CA PHE A 488 -0.27 -6.41 27.02
C PHE A 488 0.81 -5.50 26.39
N LEU A 489 1.35 -5.87 25.21
CA LEU A 489 2.31 -5.05 24.45
C LEU A 489 1.73 -3.67 24.17
N TRP A 490 0.47 -3.63 23.74
CA TRP A 490 -0.24 -2.39 23.47
C TRP A 490 -0.42 -1.52 24.73
N ARG A 491 -0.86 -2.10 25.84
CA ARG A 491 -1.00 -1.37 27.12
C ARG A 491 0.34 -0.81 27.60
N ALA A 492 1.43 -1.54 27.43
CA ALA A 492 2.77 -1.10 27.77
C ALA A 492 3.20 0.15 26.95
N CYS A 493 2.80 0.25 25.69
CA CYS A 493 3.08 1.40 24.83
C CYS A 493 2.22 2.63 25.16
N TRP A 494 1.02 2.45 25.75
CA TRP A 494 0.07 3.54 25.96
C TRP A 494 0.33 4.36 27.23
N GLY A 495 1.08 3.82 28.18
CA GLY A 495 1.37 4.48 29.49
C GLY A 495 0.15 4.55 30.41
N ASN A 496 0.40 4.73 31.72
CA ASN A 496 -0.61 4.75 32.78
C ASN A 496 -1.62 5.93 32.73
N ALA A 497 -1.51 6.84 31.77
CA ALA A 497 -2.27 8.10 31.81
C ALA A 497 -3.72 8.01 31.30
N GLN A 498 -4.13 6.91 30.69
CA GLN A 498 -5.51 6.80 30.12
C GLN A 498 -6.26 5.52 30.48
N THR A 499 -5.81 4.73 31.43
CA THR A 499 -6.51 3.51 31.88
C THR A 499 -7.82 3.81 32.63
N SER A 500 -8.06 5.04 33.05
CA SER A 500 -9.26 5.39 33.83
C SER A 500 -10.53 5.65 32.99
N SER A 501 -10.42 6.00 31.71
CA SER A 501 -11.59 6.35 30.88
C SER A 501 -12.01 5.27 29.85
N PHE A 502 -11.16 4.29 29.57
CA PHE A 502 -11.42 3.23 28.57
C PHE A 502 -11.42 1.81 29.17
N GLY A 503 -11.48 1.68 30.49
CA GLY A 503 -11.60 0.38 31.17
C GLY A 503 -12.87 -0.41 30.82
N SER A 504 -13.82 0.21 30.11
CA SER A 504 -15.07 -0.41 29.66
C SER A 504 -15.10 -0.75 28.16
N ALA A 505 -14.07 -0.41 27.39
CA ALA A 505 -14.01 -0.76 25.98
C ALA A 505 -13.53 -2.21 25.78
N GLY A 506 -14.33 -3.16 26.26
CA GLY A 506 -14.23 -4.59 25.96
C GLY A 506 -14.52 -4.97 24.50
N TRP A 507 -14.37 -4.00 23.56
CA TRP A 507 -14.75 -4.18 22.17
C TRP A 507 -13.60 -4.68 21.27
N TRP A 508 -12.34 -4.53 21.70
CA TRP A 508 -11.19 -4.89 20.86
C TRP A 508 -10.81 -6.36 20.85
N PRO A 509 -10.86 -7.11 21.96
CA PRO A 509 -10.63 -8.56 21.89
C PRO A 509 -11.62 -9.29 20.96
N PRO A 510 -12.94 -8.90 20.89
CA PRO A 510 -13.85 -9.51 19.93
C PRO A 510 -13.53 -9.24 18.47
N LEU A 511 -13.00 -8.06 18.11
CA LEU A 511 -12.67 -7.73 16.70
C LEU A 511 -11.44 -8.51 16.20
N CYS A 512 -10.40 -8.68 17.02
CA CYS A 512 -9.34 -9.63 16.71
C CYS A 512 -9.83 -11.08 16.69
N TRP A 513 -10.79 -11.41 17.53
CA TRP A 513 -11.39 -12.75 17.59
C TRP A 513 -12.24 -13.04 16.35
N PHE A 514 -12.93 -12.04 15.82
CA PHE A 514 -13.74 -12.18 14.59
C PHE A 514 -12.90 -12.32 13.31
N CYS A 515 -11.70 -11.75 13.27
CA CYS A 515 -10.74 -12.01 12.17
C CYS A 515 -10.10 -13.39 12.25
N VAL A 516 -10.30 -14.11 13.35
CA VAL A 516 -9.62 -15.34 13.72
C VAL A 516 -10.60 -16.53 13.79
N SER A 517 -11.88 -16.30 14.00
CA SER A 517 -12.97 -17.30 13.87
C SER A 517 -13.63 -17.27 12.50
#